data_518e88073f4bc3254fa383887ffb3232
#
_entry.id   518e88073f4bc3254fa383887ffb3232
#
_cell.length_a   1.000
_cell.length_b   1.000
_cell.length_c   1.000
_cell.angle_alpha   90.00
_cell.angle_beta   90.00
_cell.angle_gamma   90.00
#
_symmetry.space_group_name_H-M   'P 1'
#
loop_
_entity.id
_entity.type
_entity.pdbx_description
1 polymer ?
#
loop_
_entity_poly.entity_id
_entity_poly.type
_entity_poly.pdbx_seq_one_letter_code
_entity_poly.pdbx_strand_id
1 'polypeptide(L)'
;MSKAHPKKPGLYDGFEGYRTASERDLKHVLTDGLVVLDANVLLNLYRYTSSTRADFIEVLNKIGDQLWIPHQALDEFWRNRENIIRDPSNARDTIKQLEAKLNDSLGIIRGWSKRIALTDSVAAELANKLDSAFVDVTATIKQVADRESSELSRATHEDPVVNDLERLIAGRRGESFPDEVRAELIQQAMERMENSIPPGFKDKNKAKGDEGVARAAGDYLLWVQVIEEVKARKVDVLLVTGDVKEDWWRKEEGEIRGPRLELVQEMKLLTGRQLLMLRPESLLLHAKKLLAIEVSDTSVQDINRVGEYLVKENSEDWQEGETEDAIDSPKGPGDRYLLDKLPEGRSGDYLEIVIDMATLVQDSSDLDAYLDAFQERFPSITLRSVARRRMRVLVSLGLADIQGRQVRLTDLGERFTRERSISIIQQSLIDRIAGAAEIVDLAKQHDPEKVRSLLLAMPPASLSATQAKLVYRWLQKFDMIQ
;
A
#
# COMPACT_ATOMS: atom_id res chain seq x y z
N MET A 1 55.73 -8.53 -4.32
CA MET A 1 54.49 -8.45 -3.55
C MET A 1 54.12 -6.97 -3.40
N SER A 2 53.23 -6.47 -4.22
CA SER A 2 52.76 -5.09 -4.15
C SER A 2 51.87 -4.93 -2.93
N LYS A 3 52.25 -4.10 -1.98
CA LYS A 3 51.40 -3.71 -0.84
C LYS A 3 50.23 -2.90 -1.38
N ALA A 4 49.05 -3.52 -1.44
CA ALA A 4 47.81 -2.76 -1.69
C ALA A 4 47.66 -1.72 -0.60
N HIS A 5 47.69 -0.44 -0.95
CA HIS A 5 47.36 0.65 -0.02
C HIS A 5 45.92 0.46 0.41
N PRO A 6 45.60 0.58 1.72
CA PRO A 6 44.23 0.53 2.18
C PRO A 6 43.44 1.65 1.47
N LYS A 7 42.34 1.27 0.81
CA LYS A 7 41.44 2.19 0.15
C LYS A 7 40.93 3.18 1.20
N LYS A 8 41.13 4.48 1.00
CA LYS A 8 40.58 5.49 1.92
C LYS A 8 39.04 5.39 1.93
N PRO A 9 38.39 5.40 3.10
CA PRO A 9 36.93 5.35 3.17
C PRO A 9 36.29 6.49 2.37
N GLY A 10 35.32 6.17 1.55
CA GLY A 10 34.50 7.13 0.79
C GLY A 10 33.21 7.50 1.53
N LEU A 11 32.43 8.41 0.95
CA LEU A 11 31.15 8.89 1.53
C LEU A 11 30.16 7.75 1.83
N TYR A 12 30.17 6.70 1.03
CA TYR A 12 29.22 5.60 1.13
C TYR A 12 29.72 4.39 1.90
N ASP A 13 30.98 4.37 2.35
CA ASP A 13 31.51 3.23 3.12
C ASP A 13 30.84 3.18 4.50
N GLY A 14 30.03 2.15 4.76
CA GLY A 14 29.14 2.03 5.91
C GLY A 14 27.78 2.75 5.74
N PHE A 15 27.56 3.40 4.60
CA PHE A 15 26.31 4.12 4.24
C PHE A 15 25.78 3.67 2.88
N GLU A 16 26.12 2.45 2.45
CA GLU A 16 25.78 1.91 1.13
C GLU A 16 24.29 1.95 0.84
N GLY A 17 23.44 1.75 1.86
CA GLY A 17 21.99 1.77 1.73
C GLY A 17 21.37 3.14 1.37
N TYR A 18 22.16 4.23 1.46
CA TYR A 18 21.71 5.56 1.00
C TYR A 18 22.04 5.82 -0.47
N ARG A 19 22.90 4.97 -1.08
CA ARG A 19 23.27 5.12 -2.46
C ARG A 19 22.17 4.56 -3.36
N THR A 20 21.65 5.37 -4.26
CA THR A 20 20.75 4.90 -5.32
C THR A 20 21.52 4.08 -6.33
N ALA A 21 21.00 2.91 -6.72
CA ALA A 21 21.58 2.07 -7.74
C ALA A 21 21.64 2.81 -9.09
N SER A 22 22.81 2.81 -9.72
CA SER A 22 23.00 3.34 -11.06
C SER A 22 22.56 2.31 -12.12
N GLU A 23 22.33 2.77 -13.36
CA GLU A 23 22.08 1.85 -14.49
C GLU A 23 23.21 0.83 -14.68
N ARG A 24 24.44 1.21 -14.36
CA ARG A 24 25.60 0.30 -14.40
C ARG A 24 25.49 -0.80 -13.33
N ASP A 25 25.07 -0.43 -12.11
CA ASP A 25 24.89 -1.40 -11.01
C ASP A 25 23.75 -2.37 -11.37
N LEU A 26 22.64 -1.86 -11.91
CA LEU A 26 21.51 -2.67 -12.36
C LEU A 26 21.90 -3.58 -13.53
N LYS A 27 22.61 -3.06 -14.54
CA LYS A 27 23.09 -3.89 -15.64
C LYS A 27 24.00 -5.00 -15.15
N HIS A 28 24.95 -4.67 -14.26
CA HIS A 28 25.87 -5.64 -13.70
C HIS A 28 25.14 -6.78 -12.99
N VAL A 29 24.18 -6.45 -12.09
CA VAL A 29 23.46 -7.50 -11.37
C VAL A 29 22.56 -8.35 -12.26
N LEU A 30 21.99 -7.76 -13.34
CA LEU A 30 21.16 -8.49 -14.30
C LEU A 30 21.96 -9.44 -15.21
N THR A 31 23.28 -9.19 -15.42
CA THR A 31 24.14 -10.00 -16.31
C THR A 31 25.10 -10.91 -15.55
N ASP A 32 25.58 -10.51 -14.39
CA ASP A 32 26.68 -11.18 -13.65
C ASP A 32 26.32 -11.42 -12.17
N GLY A 33 25.14 -10.98 -11.72
CA GLY A 33 24.69 -11.11 -10.34
C GLY A 33 23.72 -12.26 -10.10
N LEU A 34 23.00 -12.18 -8.99
CA LEU A 34 21.91 -13.08 -8.64
C LEU A 34 20.59 -12.30 -8.68
N VAL A 35 19.61 -12.76 -9.45
CA VAL A 35 18.27 -12.19 -9.51
C VAL A 35 17.30 -13.13 -8.81
N VAL A 36 16.70 -12.65 -7.73
CA VAL A 36 15.80 -13.43 -6.88
C VAL A 36 14.38 -12.91 -7.02
N LEU A 37 13.42 -13.80 -7.21
CA LEU A 37 11.99 -13.44 -7.20
C LEU A 37 11.32 -13.90 -5.91
N ASP A 38 10.55 -13.00 -5.35
CA ASP A 38 9.63 -13.28 -4.25
C ASP A 38 8.37 -14.01 -4.74
N ALA A 39 7.68 -14.72 -3.85
CA ALA A 39 6.44 -15.46 -4.13
C ALA A 39 5.37 -14.59 -4.79
N ASN A 40 5.20 -13.35 -4.32
CA ASN A 40 4.22 -12.42 -4.86
C ASN A 40 4.46 -12.08 -6.33
N VAL A 41 5.72 -12.08 -6.81
CA VAL A 41 6.07 -11.88 -8.22
C VAL A 41 5.58 -13.05 -9.07
N LEU A 42 5.78 -14.29 -8.59
CA LEU A 42 5.31 -15.51 -9.27
C LEU A 42 3.78 -15.58 -9.30
N LEU A 43 3.13 -15.26 -8.19
CA LEU A 43 1.68 -15.27 -8.04
C LEU A 43 1.01 -14.21 -8.93
N ASN A 44 1.64 -13.05 -9.13
CA ASN A 44 1.10 -11.98 -9.97
C ASN A 44 1.04 -12.35 -11.45
N LEU A 45 1.75 -13.38 -11.91
CA LEU A 45 1.61 -13.90 -13.27
C LEU A 45 0.18 -14.36 -13.59
N TYR A 46 -0.59 -14.75 -12.58
CA TYR A 46 -2.02 -15.07 -12.73
C TYR A 46 -2.91 -13.83 -12.89
N ARG A 47 -2.45 -12.67 -12.48
CA ARG A 47 -3.18 -11.39 -12.55
C ARG A 47 -2.86 -10.58 -13.81
N TYR A 48 -1.79 -10.95 -14.50
CA TYR A 48 -1.38 -10.29 -15.74
C TYR A 48 -2.19 -10.81 -16.94
N THR A 49 -2.42 -9.94 -17.91
CA THR A 49 -2.93 -10.37 -19.23
C THR A 49 -1.94 -11.35 -19.87
N SER A 50 -2.42 -12.16 -20.80
CA SER A 50 -1.57 -13.15 -21.51
C SER A 50 -0.37 -12.50 -22.18
N SER A 51 -0.54 -11.30 -22.77
CA SER A 51 0.55 -10.56 -23.42
C SER A 51 1.55 -10.02 -22.39
N THR A 52 1.07 -9.45 -21.29
CA THR A 52 1.93 -8.93 -20.21
C THR A 52 2.70 -10.04 -19.53
N ARG A 53 2.06 -11.20 -19.33
CA ARG A 53 2.71 -12.41 -18.80
C ARG A 53 3.81 -12.90 -19.74
N ALA A 54 3.54 -12.96 -21.05
CA ALA A 54 4.53 -13.37 -22.05
C ALA A 54 5.76 -12.46 -22.06
N ASP A 55 5.56 -11.13 -22.05
CA ASP A 55 6.65 -10.15 -21.96
C ASP A 55 7.47 -10.33 -20.67
N PHE A 56 6.82 -10.56 -19.53
CA PHE A 56 7.50 -10.76 -18.26
C PHE A 56 8.34 -12.06 -18.25
N ILE A 57 7.77 -13.15 -18.75
CA ILE A 57 8.47 -14.45 -18.89
C ILE A 57 9.66 -14.33 -19.87
N GLU A 58 9.53 -13.56 -20.96
CA GLU A 58 10.63 -13.31 -21.88
C GLU A 58 11.81 -12.59 -21.19
N VAL A 59 11.50 -11.58 -20.37
CA VAL A 59 12.51 -10.90 -19.54
C VAL A 59 13.20 -11.87 -18.60
N LEU A 60 12.46 -12.72 -17.91
CA LEU A 60 13.04 -13.72 -16.99
C LEU A 60 13.89 -14.76 -17.73
N ASN A 61 13.46 -15.20 -18.92
CA ASN A 61 14.25 -16.08 -19.78
C ASN A 61 15.57 -15.41 -20.22
N LYS A 62 15.56 -14.11 -20.51
CA LYS A 62 16.75 -13.36 -20.90
C LYS A 62 17.73 -13.16 -19.74
N ILE A 63 17.24 -13.02 -18.51
CA ILE A 63 18.06 -13.03 -17.29
C ILE A 63 18.76 -14.39 -17.15
N GLY A 64 18.10 -15.49 -17.49
CA GLY A 64 18.71 -16.80 -17.65
C GLY A 64 19.30 -17.37 -16.35
N ASP A 65 20.59 -17.69 -16.34
CA ASP A 65 21.28 -18.39 -15.23
C ASP A 65 21.50 -17.51 -13.99
N GLN A 66 21.30 -16.21 -14.11
CA GLN A 66 21.29 -15.28 -12.98
C GLN A 66 20.03 -15.41 -12.15
N LEU A 67 18.93 -15.93 -12.75
CA LEU A 67 17.67 -16.13 -12.06
C LEU A 67 17.76 -17.28 -11.05
N TRP A 68 17.22 -17.06 -9.85
CA TRP A 68 17.12 -18.09 -8.83
C TRP A 68 15.89 -17.84 -7.95
N ILE A 69 15.20 -18.90 -7.58
CA ILE A 69 13.97 -18.85 -6.79
C ILE A 69 14.20 -19.56 -5.45
N PRO A 70 14.07 -18.87 -4.31
CA PRO A 70 14.15 -19.49 -2.99
C PRO A 70 13.08 -20.59 -2.84
N HIS A 71 13.40 -21.65 -2.12
CA HIS A 71 12.41 -22.68 -1.80
C HIS A 71 11.20 -22.07 -1.06
N GLN A 72 11.43 -21.12 -0.15
CA GLN A 72 10.37 -20.46 0.59
C GLN A 72 9.39 -19.71 -0.34
N ALA A 73 9.89 -19.08 -1.41
CA ALA A 73 9.03 -18.43 -2.40
C ALA A 73 8.15 -19.44 -3.15
N LEU A 74 8.70 -20.62 -3.48
CA LEU A 74 7.92 -21.70 -4.12
C LEU A 74 6.89 -22.31 -3.15
N ASP A 75 7.24 -22.52 -1.90
CA ASP A 75 6.33 -23.01 -0.87
C ASP A 75 5.13 -22.06 -0.69
N GLU A 76 5.39 -20.77 -0.65
CA GLU A 76 4.34 -19.76 -0.59
C GLU A 76 3.52 -19.67 -1.88
N PHE A 77 4.15 -19.78 -3.05
CA PHE A 77 3.46 -19.85 -4.34
C PHE A 77 2.46 -21.00 -4.36
N TRP A 78 2.87 -22.23 -4.01
CA TRP A 78 1.98 -23.38 -4.03
C TRP A 78 0.83 -23.29 -3.03
N ARG A 79 1.08 -22.75 -1.84
CA ARG A 79 0.03 -22.53 -0.83
C ARG A 79 -1.03 -21.53 -1.28
N ASN A 80 -0.64 -20.52 -2.04
CA ASN A 80 -1.53 -19.42 -2.41
C ASN A 80 -2.08 -19.51 -3.84
N ARG A 81 -1.50 -20.35 -4.70
CA ARG A 81 -1.87 -20.50 -6.11
C ARG A 81 -3.38 -20.71 -6.32
N GLU A 82 -3.98 -21.67 -5.62
CA GLU A 82 -5.40 -21.96 -5.79
C GLU A 82 -6.32 -20.80 -5.40
N ASN A 83 -5.94 -20.06 -4.39
CA ASN A 83 -6.70 -18.88 -3.97
C ASN A 83 -6.69 -17.81 -5.05
N ILE A 84 -5.55 -17.58 -5.70
CA ILE A 84 -5.40 -16.59 -6.77
C ILE A 84 -6.15 -17.04 -8.04
N ILE A 85 -6.11 -18.31 -8.40
CA ILE A 85 -6.91 -18.83 -9.53
C ILE A 85 -8.41 -18.72 -9.25
N ARG A 86 -8.81 -18.78 -7.99
CA ARG A 86 -10.21 -18.54 -7.58
C ARG A 86 -10.58 -17.05 -7.57
N ASP A 87 -9.62 -16.16 -7.58
CA ASP A 87 -9.80 -14.72 -7.46
C ASP A 87 -10.50 -14.07 -8.70
N PRO A 88 -10.45 -14.62 -9.94
CA PRO A 88 -11.42 -14.28 -10.98
C PRO A 88 -12.87 -14.58 -10.59
N SER A 89 -13.12 -15.40 -9.54
CA SER A 89 -14.41 -15.49 -8.86
C SER A 89 -14.84 -14.18 -8.17
N ASN A 90 -13.96 -13.20 -8.02
CA ASN A 90 -14.29 -11.84 -7.62
C ASN A 90 -15.28 -11.18 -8.61
N ALA A 91 -15.28 -11.60 -9.87
CA ALA A 91 -16.33 -11.23 -10.82
C ALA A 91 -17.73 -11.63 -10.34
N ARG A 92 -17.88 -12.81 -9.70
CA ARG A 92 -19.16 -13.26 -9.14
C ARG A 92 -19.57 -12.40 -7.93
N ASP A 93 -18.63 -12.09 -7.07
CA ASP A 93 -18.91 -11.26 -5.89
C ASP A 93 -19.11 -9.80 -6.29
N THR A 94 -18.36 -9.30 -7.28
CA THR A 94 -18.61 -7.99 -7.91
C THR A 94 -20.01 -7.93 -8.54
N ILE A 95 -20.41 -8.95 -9.28
CA ILE A 95 -21.76 -9.05 -9.88
C ILE A 95 -22.83 -9.04 -8.78
N LYS A 96 -22.67 -9.83 -7.70
CA LYS A 96 -23.62 -9.84 -6.58
C LYS A 96 -23.71 -8.48 -5.89
N GLN A 97 -22.58 -7.79 -5.70
CA GLN A 97 -22.57 -6.45 -5.13
C GLN A 97 -23.30 -5.45 -6.05
N LEU A 98 -23.07 -5.51 -7.35
CA LEU A 98 -23.80 -4.71 -8.33
C LEU A 98 -25.30 -5.01 -8.33
N GLU A 99 -25.72 -6.27 -8.27
CA GLU A 99 -27.12 -6.67 -8.15
C GLU A 99 -27.77 -6.13 -6.86
N ALA A 100 -27.06 -6.16 -5.74
CA ALA A 100 -27.54 -5.56 -4.50
C ALA A 100 -27.73 -4.05 -4.65
N LYS A 101 -26.76 -3.34 -5.25
CA LYS A 101 -26.85 -1.88 -5.50
C LYS A 101 -27.96 -1.53 -6.50
N LEU A 102 -28.20 -2.37 -7.50
CA LEU A 102 -29.35 -2.21 -8.39
C LEU A 102 -30.67 -2.26 -7.61
N ASN A 103 -30.84 -3.25 -6.73
CA ASN A 103 -32.05 -3.40 -5.93
C ASN A 103 -32.27 -2.19 -5.01
N ASP A 104 -31.22 -1.67 -4.37
CA ASP A 104 -31.26 -0.46 -3.55
C ASP A 104 -31.69 0.75 -4.39
N SER A 105 -31.08 0.94 -5.57
CA SER A 105 -31.37 2.04 -6.48
C SER A 105 -32.82 1.98 -7.01
N LEU A 106 -33.31 0.79 -7.36
CA LEU A 106 -34.73 0.59 -7.73
C LEU A 106 -35.67 0.93 -6.56
N GLY A 107 -35.27 0.63 -5.33
CA GLY A 107 -36.00 1.01 -4.12
C GLY A 107 -36.15 2.53 -3.98
N ILE A 108 -35.05 3.27 -4.24
CA ILE A 108 -35.02 4.75 -4.23
C ILE A 108 -35.97 5.32 -5.30
N ILE A 109 -35.90 4.83 -6.53
CA ILE A 109 -36.78 5.24 -7.64
C ILE A 109 -38.25 5.03 -7.27
N ARG A 110 -38.61 3.84 -6.75
CA ARG A 110 -39.97 3.53 -6.31
C ARG A 110 -40.45 4.43 -5.17
N GLY A 111 -39.58 4.75 -4.19
CA GLY A 111 -39.87 5.64 -3.10
C GLY A 111 -40.12 7.08 -3.54
N TRP A 112 -39.31 7.56 -4.48
CA TRP A 112 -39.43 8.90 -5.07
C TRP A 112 -40.72 9.00 -5.92
N SER A 113 -40.97 8.04 -6.82
CA SER A 113 -42.16 8.06 -7.69
C SER A 113 -43.46 8.08 -6.92
N LYS A 114 -43.55 7.40 -5.76
CA LYS A 114 -44.71 7.44 -4.87
C LYS A 114 -44.93 8.84 -4.23
N ARG A 115 -43.83 9.52 -3.89
CA ARG A 115 -43.93 10.85 -3.24
C ARG A 115 -44.44 11.96 -4.15
N ILE A 116 -44.14 11.85 -5.45
CA ILE A 116 -44.58 12.86 -6.44
C ILE A 116 -45.77 12.38 -7.29
N ALA A 117 -46.41 11.26 -6.92
CA ALA A 117 -47.54 10.66 -7.64
C ALA A 117 -47.24 10.46 -9.15
N LEU A 118 -46.01 10.01 -9.47
CA LEU A 118 -45.61 9.72 -10.84
C LEU A 118 -46.45 8.54 -11.38
N THR A 119 -46.74 8.56 -12.68
CA THR A 119 -47.46 7.45 -13.30
C THR A 119 -46.60 6.17 -13.30
N ASP A 120 -47.24 5.02 -13.12
CA ASP A 120 -46.55 3.73 -13.07
C ASP A 120 -45.72 3.45 -14.33
N SER A 121 -46.14 3.97 -15.49
CA SER A 121 -45.43 3.81 -16.75
C SER A 121 -44.05 4.51 -16.76
N VAL A 122 -44.01 5.74 -16.22
CA VAL A 122 -42.73 6.50 -16.15
C VAL A 122 -41.80 5.90 -15.08
N ALA A 123 -42.39 5.48 -13.95
CA ALA A 123 -41.59 4.78 -12.93
C ALA A 123 -40.98 3.47 -13.46
N ALA A 124 -41.75 2.70 -14.23
CA ALA A 124 -41.29 1.47 -14.88
C ALA A 124 -40.22 1.75 -15.96
N GLU A 125 -40.39 2.82 -16.75
CA GLU A 125 -39.40 3.20 -17.74
C GLU A 125 -38.03 3.52 -17.11
N LEU A 126 -38.01 4.29 -16.02
CA LEU A 126 -36.81 4.60 -15.27
C LEU A 126 -36.14 3.35 -14.68
N ALA A 127 -36.96 2.45 -14.10
CA ALA A 127 -36.49 1.19 -13.54
C ALA A 127 -35.86 0.30 -14.64
N ASN A 128 -36.53 0.18 -15.80
CA ASN A 128 -36.04 -0.62 -16.92
C ASN A 128 -34.73 -0.07 -17.52
N LYS A 129 -34.58 1.25 -17.61
CA LYS A 129 -33.32 1.86 -18.08
C LYS A 129 -32.15 1.52 -17.15
N LEU A 130 -32.36 1.59 -15.84
CA LEU A 130 -31.36 1.23 -14.86
C LEU A 130 -31.03 -0.27 -14.92
N ASP A 131 -32.05 -1.11 -14.92
CA ASP A 131 -31.88 -2.57 -14.99
C ASP A 131 -31.10 -3.00 -16.24
N SER A 132 -31.47 -2.45 -17.42
CA SER A 132 -30.74 -2.74 -18.67
C SER A 132 -29.27 -2.36 -18.59
N ALA A 133 -28.94 -1.19 -17.99
CA ALA A 133 -27.56 -0.77 -17.83
C ALA A 133 -26.77 -1.73 -16.93
N PHE A 134 -27.36 -2.20 -15.84
CA PHE A 134 -26.72 -3.17 -14.96
C PHE A 134 -26.57 -4.56 -15.61
N VAL A 135 -27.55 -5.00 -16.40
CA VAL A 135 -27.47 -6.24 -17.17
C VAL A 135 -26.29 -6.19 -18.17
N ASP A 136 -26.15 -5.08 -18.90
CA ASP A 136 -25.05 -4.91 -19.87
C ASP A 136 -23.68 -4.90 -19.16
N VAL A 137 -23.55 -4.19 -18.03
CA VAL A 137 -22.32 -4.13 -17.25
C VAL A 137 -21.97 -5.51 -16.67
N THR A 138 -22.94 -6.21 -16.06
CA THR A 138 -22.69 -7.54 -15.47
C THR A 138 -22.39 -8.59 -16.54
N ALA A 139 -23.02 -8.51 -17.72
CA ALA A 139 -22.71 -9.37 -18.86
C ALA A 139 -21.27 -9.14 -19.35
N THR A 140 -20.84 -7.88 -19.43
CA THR A 140 -19.46 -7.51 -19.82
C THR A 140 -18.45 -8.03 -18.82
N ILE A 141 -18.70 -7.83 -17.51
CA ILE A 141 -17.83 -8.36 -16.43
C ILE A 141 -17.71 -9.88 -16.56
N LYS A 142 -18.83 -10.57 -16.74
CA LYS A 142 -18.84 -12.02 -16.90
C LYS A 142 -18.05 -12.46 -18.14
N GLN A 143 -18.24 -11.80 -19.27
CA GLN A 143 -17.53 -12.13 -20.51
C GLN A 143 -16.01 -11.94 -20.36
N VAL A 144 -15.57 -10.85 -19.72
CA VAL A 144 -14.15 -10.61 -19.45
C VAL A 144 -13.60 -11.66 -18.51
N ALA A 145 -14.31 -11.96 -17.40
CA ALA A 145 -13.89 -12.97 -16.44
C ALA A 145 -13.83 -14.38 -17.06
N ASP A 146 -14.81 -14.75 -17.87
CA ASP A 146 -14.84 -16.06 -18.55
C ASP A 146 -13.68 -16.18 -19.56
N ARG A 147 -13.34 -15.10 -20.27
CA ARG A 147 -12.20 -15.07 -21.20
C ARG A 147 -10.87 -15.22 -20.46
N GLU A 148 -10.62 -14.42 -19.44
CA GLU A 148 -9.37 -14.45 -18.68
C GLU A 148 -9.22 -15.76 -17.87
N SER A 149 -10.34 -16.31 -17.34
CA SER A 149 -10.32 -17.57 -16.59
C SER A 149 -10.24 -18.81 -17.47
N SER A 150 -10.63 -18.71 -18.76
CA SER A 150 -10.57 -19.87 -19.69
C SER A 150 -9.13 -20.33 -19.97
N GLU A 151 -8.15 -19.43 -19.80
CA GLU A 151 -6.72 -19.74 -19.95
C GLU A 151 -6.08 -20.30 -18.67
N LEU A 152 -6.74 -20.17 -17.51
CA LEU A 152 -6.21 -20.59 -16.23
C LEU A 152 -6.86 -21.90 -15.79
N SER A 153 -6.08 -22.96 -15.64
CA SER A 153 -6.57 -24.26 -15.19
C SER A 153 -6.11 -24.58 -13.77
N ARG A 154 -7.00 -25.18 -12.97
CA ARG A 154 -6.62 -25.77 -11.68
C ARG A 154 -5.75 -27.01 -11.86
N ALA A 155 -5.89 -27.72 -12.97
CA ALA A 155 -5.05 -28.83 -13.32
C ALA A 155 -3.66 -28.31 -13.71
N THR A 156 -2.64 -28.66 -12.95
CA THR A 156 -1.29 -28.12 -13.12
C THR A 156 -0.68 -28.39 -14.49
N HIS A 157 -1.04 -29.51 -15.13
CA HIS A 157 -0.54 -29.88 -16.47
C HIS A 157 -1.17 -29.05 -17.60
N GLU A 158 -2.28 -28.36 -17.33
CA GLU A 158 -2.97 -27.47 -18.28
C GLU A 158 -2.73 -25.99 -17.96
N ASP A 159 -2.12 -25.70 -16.82
CA ASP A 159 -1.90 -24.32 -16.36
C ASP A 159 -0.72 -23.68 -17.08
N PRO A 160 -0.95 -22.65 -17.92
CA PRO A 160 0.12 -22.02 -18.67
C PRO A 160 1.17 -21.36 -17.77
N VAL A 161 0.77 -20.79 -16.61
CA VAL A 161 1.70 -20.17 -15.65
C VAL A 161 2.61 -21.21 -15.04
N VAL A 162 2.07 -22.36 -14.60
CA VAL A 162 2.87 -23.46 -14.05
C VAL A 162 3.82 -24.00 -15.11
N ASN A 163 3.34 -24.21 -16.34
CA ASN A 163 4.17 -24.73 -17.44
C ASN A 163 5.32 -23.77 -17.81
N ASP A 164 5.06 -22.46 -17.79
CA ASP A 164 6.11 -21.46 -18.04
C ASP A 164 7.11 -21.41 -16.88
N LEU A 165 6.64 -21.44 -15.63
CA LEU A 165 7.49 -21.45 -14.45
C LEU A 165 8.32 -22.73 -14.35
N GLU A 166 7.78 -23.89 -14.65
CA GLU A 166 8.55 -25.14 -14.64
C GLU A 166 9.74 -25.09 -15.58
N ARG A 167 9.53 -24.59 -16.81
CA ARG A 167 10.62 -24.41 -17.77
C ARG A 167 11.66 -23.38 -17.31
N LEU A 168 11.18 -22.28 -16.74
CA LEU A 168 12.01 -21.17 -16.29
C LEU A 168 12.87 -21.54 -15.08
N ILE A 169 12.29 -22.28 -14.11
CA ILE A 169 12.88 -22.56 -12.79
C ILE A 169 13.77 -23.85 -12.82
N ALA A 170 13.69 -24.65 -13.86
CA ALA A 170 14.45 -25.87 -13.94
C ALA A 170 15.96 -25.65 -13.68
N GLY A 171 16.48 -26.24 -12.61
CA GLY A 171 17.87 -26.07 -12.15
C GLY A 171 18.20 -24.74 -11.47
N ARG A 172 17.18 -23.88 -11.21
CA ARG A 172 17.36 -22.53 -10.65
C ARG A 172 16.58 -22.32 -9.35
N ARG A 173 16.28 -23.38 -8.63
CA ARG A 173 15.57 -23.31 -7.35
C ARG A 173 16.48 -23.61 -6.16
N GLY A 174 16.18 -22.99 -5.03
CA GLY A 174 16.78 -23.33 -3.75
C GLY A 174 16.24 -24.64 -3.16
N GLU A 175 17.00 -25.21 -2.23
CA GLU A 175 16.58 -26.35 -1.43
C GLU A 175 15.85 -25.92 -0.17
N SER A 176 15.00 -26.82 0.39
CA SER A 176 14.37 -26.60 1.68
C SER A 176 15.41 -26.66 2.80
N PHE A 177 15.20 -25.87 3.84
CA PHE A 177 15.96 -26.08 5.07
C PHE A 177 15.59 -27.44 5.70
N PRO A 178 16.55 -28.14 6.33
CA PRO A 178 16.24 -29.27 7.22
C PRO A 178 15.28 -28.80 8.33
N ASP A 179 14.39 -29.70 8.78
CA ASP A 179 13.33 -29.35 9.74
C ASP A 179 13.85 -28.71 11.02
N GLU A 180 14.98 -29.20 11.55
CA GLU A 180 15.62 -28.65 12.75
C GLU A 180 16.10 -27.20 12.52
N VAL A 181 16.79 -26.95 11.41
CA VAL A 181 17.27 -25.60 11.03
C VAL A 181 16.10 -24.68 10.79
N ARG A 182 15.05 -25.17 10.10
CA ARG A 182 13.83 -24.39 9.87
C ARG A 182 13.15 -23.97 11.17
N ALA A 183 13.07 -24.87 12.15
CA ALA A 183 12.49 -24.55 13.46
C ALA A 183 13.29 -23.46 14.18
N GLU A 184 14.62 -23.52 14.17
CA GLU A 184 15.50 -22.49 14.75
C GLU A 184 15.31 -21.14 14.05
N LEU A 185 15.24 -21.14 12.71
CA LEU A 185 15.03 -19.92 11.93
C LEU A 185 13.64 -19.29 12.18
N ILE A 186 12.61 -20.10 12.39
CA ILE A 186 11.28 -19.61 12.78
C ILE A 186 11.35 -18.92 14.15
N GLN A 187 12.06 -19.49 15.11
CA GLN A 187 12.26 -18.84 16.41
C GLN A 187 13.01 -17.51 16.25
N GLN A 188 14.09 -17.49 15.49
CA GLN A 188 14.83 -16.25 15.19
C GLN A 188 13.94 -15.20 14.51
N ALA A 189 13.06 -15.61 13.58
CA ALA A 189 12.10 -14.71 12.94
C ALA A 189 11.19 -14.06 13.98
N MET A 190 10.67 -14.82 14.94
CA MET A 190 9.83 -14.28 16.01
C MET A 190 10.57 -13.27 16.89
N GLU A 191 11.81 -13.57 17.27
CA GLU A 191 12.66 -12.64 18.04
C GLU A 191 12.93 -11.34 17.25
N ARG A 192 13.17 -11.44 15.92
CA ARG A 192 13.35 -10.28 15.04
C ARG A 192 12.08 -9.45 14.96
N MET A 193 10.91 -10.08 14.84
CA MET A 193 9.61 -9.40 14.84
C MET A 193 9.34 -8.64 16.13
N GLU A 194 9.65 -9.24 17.28
CA GLU A 194 9.51 -8.58 18.58
C GLU A 194 10.38 -7.33 18.70
N ASN A 195 11.59 -7.40 18.15
CA ASN A 195 12.56 -6.30 18.16
C ASN A 195 12.43 -5.35 16.94
N SER A 196 11.41 -5.54 16.10
CA SER A 196 11.19 -4.75 14.87
C SER A 196 12.41 -4.77 13.91
N ILE A 197 13.11 -5.90 13.82
CA ILE A 197 14.25 -6.10 12.93
C ILE A 197 13.73 -6.67 11.60
N PRO A 198 13.99 -6.00 10.44
CA PRO A 198 13.54 -6.48 9.13
C PRO A 198 14.28 -7.74 8.66
N PRO A 199 13.67 -8.53 7.75
CA PRO A 199 12.33 -8.38 7.20
C PRO A 199 11.26 -9.06 8.07
N GLY A 200 9.97 -8.85 7.75
CA GLY A 200 8.84 -9.64 8.28
C GLY A 200 8.23 -9.10 9.58
N PHE A 201 8.75 -8.04 10.20
CA PHE A 201 8.20 -7.54 11.47
C PHE A 201 6.78 -6.95 11.36
N LYS A 202 6.33 -6.62 10.16
CA LYS A 202 4.95 -6.16 9.90
C LYS A 202 3.94 -7.32 9.94
N ASP A 203 4.41 -8.55 9.83
CA ASP A 203 3.53 -9.74 9.81
C ASP A 203 3.26 -10.35 11.21
N LYS A 204 3.67 -9.66 12.29
CA LYS A 204 3.46 -10.07 13.68
C LYS A 204 2.00 -10.45 13.98
N ASN A 205 1.03 -9.74 13.41
CA ASN A 205 -0.40 -10.00 13.62
C ASN A 205 -0.88 -11.32 12.99
N LYS A 206 -0.13 -11.87 12.04
CA LYS A 206 -0.42 -13.17 11.38
C LYS A 206 0.03 -14.36 12.22
N ALA A 207 0.90 -14.17 13.21
CA ALA A 207 1.49 -15.20 14.06
C ALA A 207 0.51 -15.72 15.13
N LYS A 208 -0.62 -16.32 14.71
CA LYS A 208 -1.62 -16.94 15.59
C LYS A 208 -1.62 -18.46 15.39
N GLY A 209 -1.23 -19.21 16.43
CA GLY A 209 -1.04 -20.66 16.36
C GLY A 209 0.20 -21.06 15.55
N ASP A 210 0.56 -22.34 15.55
CA ASP A 210 1.79 -22.85 14.95
C ASP A 210 1.89 -22.57 13.45
N GLU A 211 0.80 -22.75 12.72
CA GLU A 211 0.76 -22.42 11.28
C GLU A 211 0.90 -20.92 11.01
N GLY A 212 0.30 -20.07 11.85
CA GLY A 212 0.41 -18.62 11.75
C GLY A 212 1.82 -18.14 12.00
N VAL A 213 2.50 -18.71 13.00
CA VAL A 213 3.92 -18.43 13.30
C VAL A 213 4.81 -18.80 12.12
N ALA A 214 4.62 -20.01 11.55
CA ALA A 214 5.38 -20.44 10.38
C ALA A 214 5.16 -19.55 9.14
N ARG A 215 3.92 -19.05 8.95
CA ARG A 215 3.60 -18.10 7.85
C ARG A 215 4.24 -16.74 8.09
N ALA A 216 4.17 -16.23 9.32
CA ALA A 216 4.77 -14.93 9.65
C ALA A 216 6.29 -14.94 9.47
N ALA A 217 6.96 -16.08 9.70
CA ALA A 217 8.39 -16.25 9.50
C ALA A 217 8.82 -16.29 8.03
N GLY A 218 7.88 -16.33 7.06
CA GLY A 218 8.16 -16.54 5.64
C GLY A 218 9.18 -15.57 5.04
N ASP A 219 9.01 -14.28 5.29
CA ASP A 219 9.92 -13.24 4.82
C ASP A 219 11.35 -13.44 5.33
N TYR A 220 11.51 -13.81 6.60
CA TYR A 220 12.83 -14.07 7.16
C TYR A 220 13.47 -15.37 6.62
N LEU A 221 12.68 -16.44 6.44
CA LEU A 221 13.16 -17.67 5.83
C LEU A 221 13.67 -17.44 4.40
N LEU A 222 12.90 -16.68 3.61
CA LEU A 222 13.31 -16.26 2.28
C LEU A 222 14.62 -15.47 2.33
N TRP A 223 14.71 -14.50 3.24
CA TRP A 223 15.89 -13.66 3.41
C TRP A 223 17.15 -14.46 3.74
N VAL A 224 17.05 -15.43 4.64
CA VAL A 224 18.19 -16.31 4.99
C VAL A 224 18.61 -17.15 3.78
N GLN A 225 17.66 -17.72 3.02
CA GLN A 225 17.98 -18.45 1.79
C GLN A 225 18.72 -17.59 0.77
N VAL A 226 18.31 -16.32 0.61
CA VAL A 226 19.00 -15.37 -0.28
C VAL A 226 20.43 -15.11 0.19
N ILE A 227 20.63 -14.87 1.50
CA ILE A 227 21.98 -14.66 2.06
C ILE A 227 22.88 -15.87 1.82
N GLU A 228 22.38 -17.08 2.03
CA GLU A 228 23.17 -18.30 1.83
C GLU A 228 23.56 -18.50 0.37
N GLU A 229 22.65 -18.27 -0.55
CA GLU A 229 22.92 -18.36 -1.99
C GLU A 229 23.93 -17.29 -2.44
N VAL A 230 23.81 -16.05 -1.94
CA VAL A 230 24.78 -14.98 -2.19
C VAL A 230 26.17 -15.33 -1.65
N LYS A 231 26.26 -15.95 -0.47
CA LYS A 231 27.53 -16.45 0.09
C LYS A 231 28.16 -17.53 -0.81
N ALA A 232 27.31 -18.44 -1.30
CA ALA A 232 27.78 -19.56 -2.15
C ALA A 232 28.26 -19.04 -3.50
N ARG A 233 27.50 -18.19 -4.19
CA ARG A 233 27.85 -17.66 -5.52
C ARG A 233 28.87 -16.51 -5.47
N LYS A 234 28.97 -15.78 -4.39
CA LYS A 234 29.84 -14.60 -4.19
C LYS A 234 29.57 -13.50 -5.21
N VAL A 235 28.33 -13.22 -5.51
CA VAL A 235 27.87 -12.18 -6.44
C VAL A 235 26.92 -11.19 -5.75
N ASP A 236 26.75 -10.02 -6.34
CA ASP A 236 25.75 -9.05 -5.89
C ASP A 236 24.34 -9.56 -6.20
N VAL A 237 23.34 -9.13 -5.44
CA VAL A 237 21.97 -9.64 -5.55
C VAL A 237 20.95 -8.54 -5.85
N LEU A 238 20.00 -8.87 -6.71
CA LEU A 238 18.78 -8.13 -6.96
C LEU A 238 17.60 -8.95 -6.46
N LEU A 239 16.94 -8.49 -5.40
CA LEU A 239 15.67 -9.04 -4.94
C LEU A 239 14.52 -8.29 -5.62
N VAL A 240 13.65 -9.03 -6.29
CA VAL A 240 12.43 -8.49 -6.92
C VAL A 240 11.23 -8.89 -6.09
N THR A 241 10.52 -7.90 -5.57
CA THR A 241 9.32 -8.10 -4.77
C THR A 241 8.25 -7.06 -5.09
N GLY A 242 6.99 -7.50 -5.13
CA GLY A 242 5.82 -6.62 -5.19
C GLY A 242 5.38 -6.12 -3.82
N ASP A 243 5.97 -6.62 -2.73
CA ASP A 243 5.69 -6.11 -1.38
C ASP A 243 6.25 -4.69 -1.24
N VAL A 244 5.45 -3.81 -0.66
CA VAL A 244 5.81 -2.39 -0.45
C VAL A 244 5.82 -2.02 1.03
N LYS A 245 5.81 -3.01 1.94
CA LYS A 245 5.84 -2.77 3.37
C LYS A 245 7.14 -2.10 3.81
N GLU A 246 7.06 -1.43 4.97
CA GLU A 246 8.19 -0.70 5.55
C GLU A 246 9.32 -1.61 6.09
N ASP A 247 9.09 -2.88 6.25
CA ASP A 247 10.08 -3.86 6.67
C ASP A 247 11.00 -4.32 5.52
N TRP A 248 10.57 -4.10 4.27
CA TRP A 248 11.42 -4.29 3.09
C TRP A 248 11.99 -2.98 2.56
N TRP A 249 11.23 -1.90 2.62
CA TRP A 249 11.54 -0.65 1.96
C TRP A 249 11.71 0.52 2.93
N ARG A 250 12.73 1.33 2.67
CA ARG A 250 12.86 2.65 3.27
C ARG A 250 11.89 3.60 2.57
N LYS A 251 11.00 4.19 3.34
CA LYS A 251 10.03 5.18 2.85
C LYS A 251 10.29 6.54 3.49
N GLU A 252 10.26 7.58 2.67
CA GLU A 252 10.33 8.98 3.10
C GLU A 252 9.14 9.73 2.48
N GLU A 253 8.32 10.35 3.29
CA GLU A 253 7.10 11.05 2.84
C GLU A 253 6.11 10.19 2.03
N GLY A 254 6.11 8.89 2.28
CA GLY A 254 5.28 7.91 1.55
C GLY A 254 5.92 7.30 0.31
N GLU A 255 7.03 7.88 -0.16
CA GLU A 255 7.77 7.43 -1.33
C GLU A 255 8.82 6.36 -0.98
N ILE A 256 8.92 5.33 -1.80
CA ILE A 256 9.98 4.32 -1.69
C ILE A 256 11.30 4.96 -2.14
N ARG A 257 12.30 4.96 -1.24
CA ARG A 257 13.65 5.51 -1.50
C ARG A 257 14.72 4.44 -1.72
N GLY A 258 14.39 3.19 -1.48
CA GLY A 258 15.29 2.05 -1.65
C GLY A 258 15.04 0.96 -0.62
N PRO A 259 15.87 -0.09 -0.58
CA PRO A 259 15.81 -1.12 0.47
C PRO A 259 15.97 -0.53 1.87
N ARG A 260 15.46 -1.23 2.88
CA ARG A 260 15.78 -0.92 4.29
C ARG A 260 17.29 -0.93 4.51
N LEU A 261 17.79 0.04 5.26
CA LEU A 261 19.21 0.19 5.53
C LEU A 261 19.78 -1.03 6.26
N GLU A 262 19.01 -1.57 7.19
CA GLU A 262 19.36 -2.74 7.97
C GLU A 262 19.59 -3.99 7.08
N LEU A 263 18.74 -4.18 6.05
CA LEU A 263 18.90 -5.28 5.09
C LEU A 263 20.16 -5.12 4.23
N VAL A 264 20.43 -3.89 3.76
CA VAL A 264 21.65 -3.59 2.99
C VAL A 264 22.91 -3.82 3.84
N GLN A 265 22.88 -3.38 5.10
CA GLN A 265 24.00 -3.56 6.03
C GLN A 265 24.19 -5.05 6.39
N GLU A 266 23.11 -5.77 6.69
CA GLU A 266 23.17 -7.20 7.01
C GLU A 266 23.74 -8.01 5.83
N MET A 267 23.23 -7.77 4.60
CA MET A 267 23.76 -8.39 3.39
C MET A 267 25.26 -8.10 3.22
N LYS A 268 25.65 -6.85 3.36
CA LYS A 268 27.05 -6.43 3.25
C LYS A 268 27.95 -7.06 4.31
N LEU A 269 27.48 -7.07 5.56
CA LEU A 269 28.22 -7.65 6.68
C LEU A 269 28.42 -9.15 6.53
N LEU A 270 27.37 -9.89 6.17
CA LEU A 270 27.37 -11.35 6.14
C LEU A 270 28.02 -11.92 4.86
N THR A 271 27.97 -11.19 3.74
CA THR A 271 28.37 -11.70 2.42
C THR A 271 29.49 -10.89 1.77
N GLY A 272 29.69 -9.63 2.19
CA GLY A 272 30.55 -8.67 1.49
C GLY A 272 29.96 -8.14 0.17
N ARG A 273 28.71 -8.51 -0.17
CA ARG A 273 28.05 -8.19 -1.45
C ARG A 273 27.01 -7.09 -1.29
N GLN A 274 26.56 -6.55 -2.43
CA GLN A 274 25.53 -5.51 -2.46
C GLN A 274 24.14 -6.12 -2.63
N LEU A 275 23.15 -5.56 -1.92
CA LEU A 275 21.72 -5.79 -2.13
C LEU A 275 21.14 -4.66 -2.97
N LEU A 276 20.50 -5.01 -4.08
CA LEU A 276 19.60 -4.15 -4.82
C LEU A 276 18.18 -4.71 -4.70
N MET A 277 17.18 -3.84 -4.76
CA MET A 277 15.78 -4.28 -4.77
C MET A 277 15.01 -3.50 -5.83
N LEU A 278 14.14 -4.18 -6.55
CA LEU A 278 13.22 -3.61 -7.53
C LEU A 278 11.81 -4.16 -7.34
N ARG A 279 10.84 -3.36 -7.75
CA ARG A 279 9.47 -3.83 -7.97
C ARG A 279 9.36 -4.47 -9.36
N PRO A 280 8.38 -5.36 -9.62
CA PRO A 280 8.24 -6.07 -10.89
C PRO A 280 8.16 -5.13 -12.11
N GLU A 281 7.41 -4.03 -12.04
CA GLU A 281 7.32 -3.04 -13.11
C GLU A 281 8.66 -2.35 -13.38
N SER A 282 9.42 -2.08 -12.34
CA SER A 282 10.76 -1.49 -12.47
C SER A 282 11.76 -2.48 -13.08
N LEU A 283 11.67 -3.77 -12.73
CA LEU A 283 12.46 -4.82 -13.38
C LEU A 283 12.19 -4.84 -14.90
N LEU A 284 10.90 -4.84 -15.30
CA LEU A 284 10.51 -4.88 -16.70
C LEU A 284 11.05 -3.66 -17.46
N LEU A 285 10.92 -2.47 -16.88
CA LEU A 285 11.41 -1.22 -17.46
C LEU A 285 12.93 -1.21 -17.65
N HIS A 286 13.67 -1.63 -16.61
CA HIS A 286 15.14 -1.68 -16.69
C HIS A 286 15.63 -2.79 -17.61
N ALA A 287 14.99 -3.95 -17.62
CA ALA A 287 15.35 -5.05 -18.52
C ALA A 287 15.14 -4.65 -19.99
N LYS A 288 14.01 -4.01 -20.34
CA LYS A 288 13.76 -3.44 -21.66
C LYS A 288 14.94 -2.57 -22.13
N LYS A 289 15.38 -1.66 -21.26
CA LYS A 289 16.47 -0.72 -21.59
C LYS A 289 17.85 -1.36 -21.61
N LEU A 290 18.17 -2.17 -20.58
CA LEU A 290 19.53 -2.63 -20.32
C LEU A 290 19.87 -3.94 -21.03
N LEU A 291 18.89 -4.80 -21.30
CA LEU A 291 19.03 -6.09 -21.97
C LEU A 291 18.53 -6.06 -23.42
N ALA A 292 18.07 -4.90 -23.91
CA ALA A 292 17.57 -4.68 -25.27
C ALA A 292 16.47 -5.69 -25.65
N ILE A 293 15.48 -5.84 -24.76
CA ILE A 293 14.31 -6.71 -24.97
C ILE A 293 13.14 -5.85 -25.46
N GLU A 294 12.40 -6.34 -26.44
CA GLU A 294 11.15 -5.69 -26.86
C GLU A 294 10.05 -6.03 -25.87
N VAL A 295 9.64 -5.05 -25.08
CA VAL A 295 8.55 -5.12 -24.11
C VAL A 295 7.54 -4.03 -24.42
N SER A 296 6.26 -4.36 -24.43
CA SER A 296 5.19 -3.38 -24.63
C SER A 296 5.13 -2.37 -23.48
N ASP A 297 4.88 -1.10 -23.80
CA ASP A 297 4.63 -0.08 -22.78
C ASP A 297 3.32 -0.36 -22.02
N THR A 298 2.34 -1.02 -22.65
CA THR A 298 1.12 -1.49 -21.99
C THR A 298 1.42 -2.54 -20.92
N SER A 299 2.39 -3.44 -21.13
CA SER A 299 2.79 -4.45 -20.14
C SER A 299 3.39 -3.82 -18.89
N VAL A 300 4.19 -2.76 -19.03
CA VAL A 300 4.71 -1.99 -17.89
C VAL A 300 3.56 -1.34 -17.11
N GLN A 301 2.58 -0.76 -17.81
CA GLN A 301 1.41 -0.12 -17.17
C GLN A 301 0.51 -1.15 -16.47
N ASP A 302 0.29 -2.32 -17.06
CA ASP A 302 -0.51 -3.39 -16.47
C ASP A 302 0.09 -3.91 -15.18
N ILE A 303 1.41 -4.17 -15.17
CA ILE A 303 2.13 -4.62 -13.97
C ILE A 303 2.06 -3.56 -12.87
N ASN A 304 2.24 -2.28 -13.21
CA ASN A 304 2.12 -1.19 -12.25
C ASN A 304 0.71 -1.12 -11.65
N ARG A 305 -0.33 -1.24 -12.48
CA ARG A 305 -1.74 -1.23 -12.06
C ARG A 305 -2.07 -2.37 -11.09
N VAL A 306 -1.62 -3.59 -11.40
CA VAL A 306 -1.75 -4.74 -10.49
C VAL A 306 -1.01 -4.50 -9.19
N GLY A 307 0.21 -3.97 -9.25
CA GLY A 307 0.99 -3.62 -8.06
C GLY A 307 0.30 -2.57 -7.18
N GLU A 308 -0.26 -1.52 -7.76
CA GLU A 308 -1.02 -0.48 -7.03
C GLU A 308 -2.30 -1.03 -6.39
N TYR A 309 -3.02 -1.92 -7.10
CA TYR A 309 -4.20 -2.58 -6.57
C TYR A 309 -3.86 -3.42 -5.33
N LEU A 310 -2.80 -4.23 -5.39
CA LEU A 310 -2.36 -5.08 -4.28
C LEU A 310 -1.85 -4.29 -3.09
N VAL A 311 -1.21 -3.15 -3.33
CA VAL A 311 -0.81 -2.22 -2.25
C VAL A 311 -2.04 -1.69 -1.51
N LYS A 312 -3.10 -1.36 -2.23
CA LYS A 312 -4.36 -0.90 -1.65
C LYS A 312 -5.06 -2.02 -0.89
N GLU A 313 -5.11 -3.24 -1.43
CA GLU A 313 -5.76 -4.40 -0.82
C GLU A 313 -5.04 -4.85 0.46
N ASN A 314 -3.70 -4.79 0.51
CA ASN A 314 -2.88 -5.15 1.67
C ASN A 314 -2.64 -4.01 2.67
N SER A 315 -3.03 -2.77 2.35
CA SER A 315 -2.99 -1.71 3.34
C SER A 315 -4.09 -1.98 4.37
N GLU A 316 -3.72 -2.01 5.65
CA GLU A 316 -4.63 -2.21 6.80
C GLU A 316 -5.81 -1.19 6.84
N ASP A 317 -5.81 -0.21 5.95
CA ASP A 317 -6.90 0.76 5.72
C ASP A 317 -8.14 0.14 5.03
N TRP A 318 -8.10 -1.15 4.59
CA TRP A 318 -9.22 -1.84 3.92
C TRP A 318 -9.92 -2.91 4.77
N GLN A 319 -9.53 -3.10 6.03
CA GLN A 319 -10.13 -4.14 6.89
C GLN A 319 -11.47 -3.77 7.53
N GLU A 320 -11.99 -2.58 7.28
CA GLU A 320 -13.39 -2.30 7.61
C GLU A 320 -14.07 -1.84 6.33
N GLY A 321 -15.07 -2.60 5.91
CA GLY A 321 -15.94 -2.27 4.77
C GLY A 321 -16.61 -0.90 4.98
N GLU A 322 -15.85 0.15 4.70
CA GLU A 322 -16.46 1.45 4.45
C GLU A 322 -17.18 1.34 3.11
N THR A 323 -18.47 1.12 3.16
CA THR A 323 -19.38 1.47 2.08
C THR A 323 -19.02 2.88 1.62
N GLU A 324 -18.90 3.11 0.31
CA GLU A 324 -18.56 4.40 -0.31
C GLU A 324 -19.43 5.58 0.19
N ASP A 325 -20.47 5.33 0.97
CA ASP A 325 -21.46 6.29 1.46
C ASP A 325 -21.20 6.83 2.86
N ALA A 326 -20.28 6.28 3.64
CA ALA A 326 -19.99 6.76 4.99
C ALA A 326 -18.75 7.66 5.02
N ILE A 327 -18.93 8.96 4.77
CA ILE A 327 -17.92 9.99 5.07
C ILE A 327 -18.04 10.38 6.56
N ASP A 328 -18.28 9.43 7.42
CA ASP A 328 -18.19 9.71 8.85
C ASP A 328 -16.71 9.68 9.25
N SER A 329 -16.25 10.77 9.82
CA SER A 329 -14.93 10.81 10.43
C SER A 329 -14.91 9.78 11.56
N PRO A 330 -13.89 8.89 11.63
CA PRO A 330 -13.86 7.87 12.65
C PRO A 330 -13.91 8.51 14.03
N LYS A 331 -14.95 8.19 14.80
CA LYS A 331 -15.10 8.63 16.19
C LYS A 331 -14.21 7.75 17.07
N GLY A 332 -13.38 8.39 17.87
CA GLY A 332 -12.66 7.75 18.94
C GLY A 332 -13.53 7.50 20.17
N PRO A 333 -13.02 6.88 21.23
CA PRO A 333 -13.72 6.73 22.49
C PRO A 333 -14.25 8.07 23.00
N GLY A 334 -15.52 8.13 23.43
CA GLY A 334 -16.15 9.33 23.98
C GLY A 334 -16.69 10.33 22.95
N ASP A 335 -17.12 9.88 21.77
CA ASP A 335 -17.69 10.69 20.68
C ASP A 335 -16.78 11.81 20.14
N ARG A 336 -15.46 11.72 20.35
CA ARG A 336 -14.45 12.62 19.80
C ARG A 336 -13.89 12.09 18.49
N TYR A 337 -13.40 12.98 17.62
CA TYR A 337 -12.90 12.65 16.30
C TYR A 337 -11.39 12.39 16.29
N LEU A 338 -10.94 11.55 15.36
CA LEU A 338 -9.52 11.41 15.04
C LEU A 338 -9.12 12.43 13.97
N LEU A 339 -7.88 12.92 14.06
CA LEU A 339 -7.30 13.79 13.02
C LEU A 339 -6.64 12.98 11.91
N ASP A 340 -6.66 13.54 10.71
CA ASP A 340 -5.86 13.05 9.57
C ASP A 340 -4.73 14.05 9.25
N LYS A 341 -3.83 13.64 8.32
CA LYS A 341 -2.74 14.49 7.84
C LYS A 341 -3.30 15.55 6.90
N LEU A 342 -2.66 16.72 6.84
CA LEU A 342 -2.95 17.73 5.83
C LEU A 342 -2.28 17.42 4.47
N PRO A 343 -2.76 18.02 3.36
CA PRO A 343 -2.21 17.79 2.02
C PRO A 343 -0.70 17.99 1.91
N GLU A 344 -0.16 19.08 2.45
CA GLU A 344 1.25 19.44 2.33
C GLU A 344 2.15 18.85 3.45
N GLY A 345 1.61 17.94 4.23
CA GLY A 345 2.37 17.19 5.21
C GLY A 345 2.94 18.07 6.36
N ARG A 346 4.26 17.95 6.63
CA ARG A 346 4.89 18.62 7.77
C ARG A 346 5.36 20.04 7.49
N SER A 347 5.60 20.39 6.23
CA SER A 347 6.21 21.65 5.81
C SER A 347 5.19 22.78 5.61
N GLY A 348 3.91 22.45 5.40
CA GLY A 348 2.87 23.43 5.12
C GLY A 348 2.50 24.30 6.32
N ASP A 349 1.96 25.48 6.01
CA ASP A 349 1.25 26.31 6.99
C ASP A 349 -0.13 25.70 7.23
N TYR A 350 -0.33 25.12 8.41
CA TYR A 350 -1.56 24.39 8.74
C TYR A 350 -2.80 25.29 8.72
N LEU A 351 -2.68 26.53 9.13
CA LEU A 351 -3.81 27.49 9.12
C LEU A 351 -4.22 27.80 7.69
N GLU A 352 -3.28 28.17 6.83
CA GLU A 352 -3.56 28.49 5.42
C GLU A 352 -4.11 27.27 4.66
N ILE A 353 -3.56 26.08 4.89
CA ILE A 353 -4.08 24.83 4.27
C ILE A 353 -5.53 24.56 4.68
N VAL A 354 -5.87 24.72 5.96
CA VAL A 354 -7.26 24.52 6.44
C VAL A 354 -8.18 25.61 5.89
N ILE A 355 -7.71 26.86 5.74
CA ILE A 355 -8.46 27.94 5.09
C ILE A 355 -8.72 27.60 3.61
N ASP A 356 -7.69 27.19 2.88
CA ASP A 356 -7.83 26.78 1.48
C ASP A 356 -8.86 25.66 1.33
N MET A 357 -8.72 24.60 2.12
CA MET A 357 -9.65 23.48 2.10
C MET A 357 -11.09 23.89 2.42
N ALA A 358 -11.30 24.79 3.38
CA ALA A 358 -12.63 25.29 3.74
C ALA A 358 -13.20 26.22 2.66
N THR A 359 -12.35 27.03 2.01
CA THR A 359 -12.75 27.89 0.90
C THR A 359 -13.24 27.07 -0.30
N LEU A 360 -12.56 25.97 -0.63
CA LEU A 360 -12.99 25.04 -1.68
C LEU A 360 -14.40 24.46 -1.41
N VAL A 361 -14.76 24.24 -0.13
CA VAL A 361 -16.15 23.83 0.23
C VAL A 361 -17.15 24.94 -0.05
N GLN A 362 -16.79 26.19 0.18
CA GLN A 362 -17.65 27.34 -0.11
C GLN A 362 -17.92 27.50 -1.60
N ASP A 363 -16.92 27.19 -2.44
CA ASP A 363 -16.99 27.30 -3.89
C ASP A 363 -17.64 26.08 -4.57
N SER A 364 -17.76 24.96 -3.86
CA SER A 364 -18.22 23.68 -4.43
C SER A 364 -19.22 22.98 -3.48
N SER A 365 -20.50 22.94 -3.87
CA SER A 365 -21.55 22.26 -3.08
C SER A 365 -21.63 20.75 -3.32
N ASP A 366 -21.02 20.24 -4.38
CA ASP A 366 -20.95 18.81 -4.74
C ASP A 366 -19.56 18.24 -4.40
N LEU A 367 -19.56 17.04 -3.82
CA LEU A 367 -18.33 16.39 -3.36
C LEU A 367 -17.34 16.10 -4.49
N ASP A 368 -17.82 15.71 -5.67
CA ASP A 368 -16.93 15.40 -6.78
C ASP A 368 -16.26 16.67 -7.32
N ALA A 369 -17.05 17.77 -7.45
CA ALA A 369 -16.51 19.07 -7.80
C ALA A 369 -15.49 19.60 -6.78
N TYR A 370 -15.77 19.39 -5.48
CA TYR A 370 -14.81 19.68 -4.42
C TYR A 370 -13.52 18.90 -4.57
N LEU A 371 -13.60 17.59 -4.81
CA LEU A 371 -12.42 16.72 -4.93
C LEU A 371 -11.57 17.07 -6.15
N ASP A 372 -12.18 17.49 -7.26
CA ASP A 372 -11.47 17.95 -8.45
C ASP A 372 -10.72 19.26 -8.15
N ALA A 373 -11.40 20.25 -7.56
CA ALA A 373 -10.79 21.51 -7.13
C ALA A 373 -9.69 21.30 -6.05
N PHE A 374 -9.89 20.33 -5.15
CA PHE A 374 -8.90 19.95 -4.16
C PHE A 374 -7.63 19.40 -4.79
N GLN A 375 -7.73 18.51 -5.79
CA GLN A 375 -6.57 17.94 -6.47
C GLN A 375 -5.86 19.01 -7.33
N GLU A 376 -6.58 19.95 -7.90
CA GLU A 376 -6.00 21.10 -8.61
C GLU A 376 -5.21 22.01 -7.63
N ARG A 377 -5.76 22.29 -6.46
CA ARG A 377 -5.09 23.11 -5.42
C ARG A 377 -3.89 22.40 -4.77
N PHE A 378 -3.95 21.06 -4.63
CA PHE A 378 -2.92 20.23 -4.02
C PHE A 378 -2.45 19.13 -4.98
N PRO A 379 -1.66 19.46 -6.02
CA PRO A 379 -1.30 18.53 -7.09
C PRO A 379 -0.42 17.35 -6.64
N SER A 380 0.16 17.41 -5.45
CA SER A 380 0.85 16.27 -4.83
C SER A 380 -0.10 15.11 -4.45
N ILE A 381 -1.42 15.38 -4.39
CA ILE A 381 -2.44 14.37 -4.07
C ILE A 381 -3.14 13.94 -5.36
N THR A 382 -2.58 12.92 -6.01
CA THR A 382 -3.08 12.41 -7.28
C THR A 382 -4.28 11.45 -7.14
N LEU A 383 -4.47 10.83 -5.96
CA LEU A 383 -5.54 9.87 -5.72
C LEU A 383 -6.77 10.53 -5.09
N ARG A 384 -7.93 10.35 -5.73
CA ARG A 384 -9.22 10.90 -5.26
C ARG A 384 -9.62 10.39 -3.86
N SER A 385 -9.32 9.13 -3.54
CA SER A 385 -9.51 8.55 -2.22
C SER A 385 -8.68 9.23 -1.13
N VAL A 386 -7.44 9.62 -1.45
CA VAL A 386 -6.57 10.36 -0.54
C VAL A 386 -7.10 11.79 -0.35
N ALA A 387 -7.53 12.46 -1.42
CA ALA A 387 -8.17 13.78 -1.34
C ALA A 387 -9.41 13.74 -0.41
N ARG A 388 -10.29 12.75 -0.60
CA ARG A 388 -11.48 12.52 0.23
C ARG A 388 -11.12 12.29 1.70
N ARG A 389 -10.08 11.50 1.98
CA ARG A 389 -9.61 11.28 3.35
C ARG A 389 -9.07 12.57 3.99
N ARG A 390 -8.29 13.39 3.25
CA ARG A 390 -7.79 14.68 3.77
C ARG A 390 -8.90 15.65 4.10
N MET A 391 -9.96 15.65 3.30
CA MET A 391 -11.14 16.47 3.53
C MET A 391 -11.82 16.18 4.89
N ARG A 392 -11.74 14.95 5.39
CA ARG A 392 -12.32 14.56 6.70
C ARG A 392 -11.80 15.45 7.84
N VAL A 393 -10.63 16.05 7.71
CA VAL A 393 -10.10 17.01 8.68
C VAL A 393 -11.07 18.16 8.94
N LEU A 394 -11.73 18.69 7.90
CA LEU A 394 -12.75 19.75 8.07
C LEU A 394 -13.94 19.27 8.89
N VAL A 395 -14.38 18.02 8.68
CA VAL A 395 -15.47 17.40 9.44
C VAL A 395 -15.05 17.15 10.88
N SER A 396 -13.85 16.62 11.09
CA SER A 396 -13.30 16.39 12.44
C SER A 396 -13.21 17.69 13.25
N LEU A 397 -12.79 18.78 12.62
CA LEU A 397 -12.74 20.11 13.23
C LEU A 397 -14.13 20.78 13.34
N GLY A 398 -15.17 20.20 12.75
CA GLY A 398 -16.53 20.76 12.74
C GLY A 398 -16.71 21.94 11.80
N LEU A 399 -15.84 22.12 10.81
CA LEU A 399 -15.89 23.21 9.84
C LEU A 399 -16.78 22.88 8.63
N ALA A 400 -16.92 21.60 8.29
CA ALA A 400 -17.79 21.13 7.21
C ALA A 400 -18.66 19.97 7.64
N ASP A 401 -19.76 19.77 6.93
CA ASP A 401 -20.66 18.64 7.01
C ASP A 401 -20.83 18.02 5.63
N ILE A 402 -20.93 16.69 5.58
CA ILE A 402 -21.04 15.93 4.35
C ILE A 402 -22.24 15.02 4.46
N GLN A 403 -23.23 15.21 3.57
CA GLN A 403 -24.44 14.40 3.48
C GLN A 403 -24.57 13.82 2.08
N GLY A 404 -24.30 12.52 1.95
CA GLY A 404 -24.24 11.86 0.65
C GLY A 404 -23.16 12.50 -0.24
N ARG A 405 -23.57 13.08 -1.38
CA ARG A 405 -22.66 13.79 -2.31
C ARG A 405 -22.60 15.30 -2.10
N GLN A 406 -23.29 15.83 -1.11
CA GLN A 406 -23.27 17.27 -0.80
C GLN A 406 -22.26 17.56 0.30
N VAL A 407 -21.46 18.58 0.08
CA VAL A 407 -20.54 19.15 1.06
C VAL A 407 -20.93 20.59 1.35
N ARG A 408 -20.95 20.96 2.62
CA ARG A 408 -21.33 22.32 3.07
C ARG A 408 -20.47 22.75 4.24
N LEU A 409 -20.18 24.03 4.33
CA LEU A 409 -19.64 24.60 5.57
C LEU A 409 -20.73 24.56 6.67
N THR A 410 -20.28 24.33 7.89
CA THR A 410 -21.10 24.59 9.07
C THR A 410 -21.06 26.08 9.42
N ASP A 411 -21.94 26.56 10.35
CA ASP A 411 -21.87 27.94 10.86
C ASP A 411 -20.45 28.28 11.38
N LEU A 412 -19.77 27.30 12.00
CA LEU A 412 -18.40 27.43 12.47
C LEU A 412 -17.43 27.55 11.29
N GLY A 413 -17.63 26.77 10.23
CA GLY A 413 -16.81 26.82 9.01
C GLY A 413 -16.97 28.14 8.26
N GLU A 414 -18.19 28.68 8.13
CA GLU A 414 -18.46 29.98 7.53
C GLU A 414 -17.81 31.11 8.34
N ARG A 415 -17.90 31.02 9.68
CA ARG A 415 -17.22 31.99 10.56
C ARG A 415 -15.70 31.88 10.40
N PHE A 416 -15.14 30.66 10.32
CA PHE A 416 -13.72 30.45 10.16
C PHE A 416 -13.19 30.99 8.82
N THR A 417 -13.85 30.73 7.70
CA THR A 417 -13.44 31.28 6.39
C THR A 417 -13.48 32.79 6.35
N ARG A 418 -14.44 33.42 7.03
CA ARG A 418 -14.55 34.87 7.10
C ARG A 418 -13.51 35.54 8.03
N GLU A 419 -13.32 34.98 9.24
CA GLU A 419 -12.48 35.54 10.28
C GLU A 419 -11.01 35.10 10.19
N ARG A 420 -10.73 33.98 9.55
CA ARG A 420 -9.42 33.29 9.45
C ARG A 420 -8.72 33.18 10.81
N SER A 421 -9.50 33.00 11.87
CA SER A 421 -9.00 33.06 13.24
C SER A 421 -8.43 31.73 13.70
N ILE A 422 -7.18 31.74 14.14
CA ILE A 422 -6.48 30.59 14.74
C ILE A 422 -7.24 30.06 15.97
N SER A 423 -7.91 30.94 16.75
CA SER A 423 -8.62 30.56 17.95
C SER A 423 -9.81 29.63 17.69
N ILE A 424 -10.40 29.69 16.51
CA ILE A 424 -11.47 28.76 16.10
C ILE A 424 -10.92 27.33 16.00
N ILE A 425 -9.76 27.17 15.38
CA ILE A 425 -9.11 25.85 15.26
C ILE A 425 -8.62 25.36 16.62
N GLN A 426 -8.02 26.24 17.43
CA GLN A 426 -7.58 25.89 18.79
C GLN A 426 -8.76 25.34 19.63
N GLN A 427 -9.90 26.02 19.60
CA GLN A 427 -11.09 25.58 20.33
C GLN A 427 -11.63 24.25 19.77
N SER A 428 -11.68 24.10 18.44
CA SER A 428 -12.12 22.86 17.79
C SER A 428 -11.21 21.67 18.14
N LEU A 429 -9.91 21.87 18.23
CA LEU A 429 -8.96 20.83 18.64
C LEU A 429 -9.24 20.34 20.07
N ILE A 430 -9.50 21.22 21.01
CA ILE A 430 -9.80 20.85 22.40
C ILE A 430 -11.15 20.18 22.54
N ASP A 431 -12.18 20.72 21.86
CA ASP A 431 -13.56 20.27 22.07
C ASP A 431 -13.86 18.96 21.31
N ARG A 432 -13.25 18.75 20.16
CA ARG A 432 -13.66 17.72 19.22
C ARG A 432 -12.64 16.61 19.01
N ILE A 433 -11.33 16.88 19.21
CA ILE A 433 -10.29 15.91 18.86
C ILE A 433 -9.92 15.06 20.07
N ALA A 434 -9.90 13.73 19.85
CA ALA A 434 -9.50 12.76 20.85
C ALA A 434 -8.06 13.02 21.33
N GLY A 435 -7.83 12.98 22.64
CA GLY A 435 -6.51 13.12 23.25
C GLY A 435 -5.91 14.54 23.22
N ALA A 436 -6.54 15.52 22.56
CA ALA A 436 -5.95 16.86 22.44
C ALA A 436 -5.82 17.57 23.79
N ALA A 437 -6.87 17.53 24.62
CA ALA A 437 -6.86 18.16 25.94
C ALA A 437 -5.81 17.49 26.86
N GLU A 438 -5.75 16.17 26.86
CA GLU A 438 -4.78 15.39 27.65
C GLU A 438 -3.34 15.71 27.25
N ILE A 439 -3.07 15.87 25.95
CA ILE A 439 -1.74 16.23 25.45
C ILE A 439 -1.36 17.66 25.84
N VAL A 440 -2.30 18.60 25.79
CA VAL A 440 -2.07 19.97 26.28
C VAL A 440 -1.74 19.99 27.78
N ASP A 441 -2.47 19.22 28.59
CA ASP A 441 -2.21 19.14 30.04
C ASP A 441 -0.87 18.45 30.34
N LEU A 442 -0.49 17.43 29.55
CA LEU A 442 0.82 16.81 29.64
C LEU A 442 1.95 17.79 29.29
N ALA A 443 1.77 18.62 28.28
CA ALA A 443 2.74 19.62 27.84
C ALA A 443 2.91 20.78 28.85
N LYS A 444 1.92 21.07 29.68
CA LYS A 444 2.06 22.04 30.78
C LYS A 444 2.95 21.52 31.92
N GLN A 445 3.09 20.19 32.06
CA GLN A 445 3.79 19.56 33.17
C GLN A 445 5.20 19.10 32.85
N HIS A 446 5.56 19.01 31.56
CA HIS A 446 6.81 18.45 31.09
C HIS A 446 7.39 19.24 29.93
N ASP A 447 8.72 19.16 29.77
CA ASP A 447 9.40 19.70 28.59
C ASP A 447 9.05 18.94 27.29
N PRO A 448 9.26 19.53 26.09
CA PRO A 448 8.87 18.92 24.83
C PRO A 448 9.48 17.55 24.53
N GLU A 449 10.73 17.27 24.99
CA GLU A 449 11.37 15.98 24.78
C GLU A 449 10.72 14.91 25.65
N LYS A 450 10.42 15.24 26.89
CA LYS A 450 9.73 14.34 27.82
C LYS A 450 8.31 14.04 27.35
N VAL A 451 7.58 15.05 26.86
CA VAL A 451 6.23 14.86 26.28
C VAL A 451 6.28 13.88 25.10
N ARG A 452 7.21 14.07 24.15
CA ARG A 452 7.35 13.17 23.00
C ARG A 452 7.66 11.73 23.42
N SER A 453 8.52 11.56 24.41
CA SER A 453 8.86 10.25 24.97
C SER A 453 7.66 9.57 25.62
N LEU A 454 6.88 10.33 26.40
CA LEU A 454 5.67 9.82 27.07
C LEU A 454 4.59 9.43 26.05
N LEU A 455 4.36 10.26 25.00
CA LEU A 455 3.38 9.95 23.95
C LEU A 455 3.75 8.70 23.11
N LEU A 456 5.04 8.34 23.10
CA LEU A 456 5.50 7.11 22.47
C LEU A 456 5.27 5.88 23.37
N ALA A 457 5.59 6.00 24.67
CA ALA A 457 5.54 4.91 25.61
C ALA A 457 4.12 4.67 26.17
N MET A 458 3.38 5.73 26.42
CA MET A 458 2.03 5.71 27.02
C MET A 458 1.16 6.83 26.39
N PRO A 459 0.67 6.67 25.17
CA PRO A 459 -0.24 7.66 24.58
C PRO A 459 -1.56 7.72 25.36
N PRO A 460 -2.32 8.85 25.22
CA PRO A 460 -3.69 8.90 25.74
C PRO A 460 -4.49 7.65 25.36
N ALA A 461 -5.31 7.13 26.27
CA ALA A 461 -6.03 5.86 26.08
C ALA A 461 -6.92 5.82 24.82
N SER A 462 -7.31 6.99 24.30
CA SER A 462 -8.12 7.17 23.10
C SER A 462 -7.30 7.16 21.81
N LEU A 463 -5.97 7.12 21.86
CA LEU A 463 -5.10 7.29 20.70
C LEU A 463 -4.03 6.20 20.61
N SER A 464 -3.70 5.80 19.38
CA SER A 464 -2.43 5.11 19.13
C SER A 464 -1.24 6.08 19.24
N ALA A 465 -0.02 5.56 19.41
CA ALA A 465 1.19 6.37 19.45
C ALA A 465 1.37 7.26 18.18
N THR A 466 0.94 6.74 17.02
CA THR A 466 0.96 7.49 15.75
C THR A 466 -0.04 8.64 15.76
N GLN A 467 -1.27 8.41 16.23
CA GLN A 467 -2.29 9.44 16.36
C GLN A 467 -1.90 10.49 17.39
N ALA A 468 -1.36 10.08 18.53
CA ALA A 468 -0.88 11.01 19.56
C ALA A 468 0.21 11.95 19.03
N LYS A 469 1.16 11.45 18.23
CA LYS A 469 2.16 12.27 17.54
C LYS A 469 1.55 13.25 16.53
N LEU A 470 0.52 12.82 15.81
CA LEU A 470 -0.17 13.69 14.86
C LEU A 470 -0.89 14.84 15.58
N VAL A 471 -1.66 14.51 16.63
CA VAL A 471 -2.35 15.52 17.46
C VAL A 471 -1.33 16.47 18.11
N TYR A 472 -0.23 15.96 18.70
CA TYR A 472 0.83 16.77 19.27
C TYR A 472 1.38 17.80 18.26
N ARG A 473 1.62 17.38 17.01
CA ARG A 473 2.08 18.28 15.94
C ARG A 473 1.05 19.35 15.60
N TRP A 474 -0.23 19.00 15.53
CA TRP A 474 -1.30 19.97 15.30
C TRP A 474 -1.31 21.03 16.41
N LEU A 475 -1.23 20.60 17.66
CA LEU A 475 -1.20 21.51 18.81
C LEU A 475 0.02 22.45 18.76
N GLN A 476 1.20 21.96 18.33
CA GLN A 476 2.37 22.81 18.12
C GLN A 476 2.17 23.82 16.98
N LYS A 477 1.63 23.38 15.85
CA LYS A 477 1.41 24.23 14.67
C LYS A 477 0.36 25.32 14.90
N PHE A 478 -0.49 25.16 15.90
CA PHE A 478 -1.47 26.13 16.34
C PHE A 478 -1.10 26.82 17.66
N ASP A 479 0.19 26.83 18.03
CA ASP A 479 0.75 27.55 19.19
C ASP A 479 0.07 27.22 20.54
N MET A 480 -0.48 26.02 20.68
CA MET A 480 -1.13 25.56 21.91
C MET A 480 -0.16 24.90 22.89
N ILE A 481 0.98 24.43 22.40
CA ILE A 481 2.08 23.80 23.16
C ILE A 481 3.42 24.15 22.51
N GLN A 482 4.51 24.03 23.30
CA GLN A 482 5.89 24.24 22.81
C GLN A 482 6.43 23.07 21.99
#